data_e82e6415a60410f47d8729af5520c9f2
#
_entry.id   e82e6415a60410f47d8729af5520c9f2
#
_cell.length_a   1.000
_cell.length_b   1.000
_cell.length_c   1.000
_cell.angle_alpha   90.00
_cell.angle_beta   90.00
_cell.angle_gamma   90.00
#
_symmetry.space_group_name_H-M   'P 1'
#
loop_
_entity.id
_entity.type
_entity.pdbx_description
1 polymer ?
#
loop_
_entity_poly.entity_id
_entity_poly.type
_entity_poly.pdbx_seq_one_letter_code
_entity_poly.pdbx_strand_id
1 'polypeptide(L)'
;MAINASQGAGVKATPRPMTPEERKVIFASSLGTVFEWYDFYLYGSLAAIIAKQFFSGLDAGSAFIFALLAFAAGFIVRPFGALVFGRLGDMIGRKYTFLVTILIMGLSTFIVGILPTYASIGVAAPVILIGLRMLQGLALGGEYGGAATYVAEHAPHGKRGAYTSWIQTTATLGLFLSLLVILGVRTSIGEQAFADWGWRIPFLLSIVLLGISVWIRMTLSESPAFQKMKAEGKVSKAPLSESFGQWRNLKIVILALIGLTAGQAVVWYTGQFYALFFLTQQLKVDAVTANLLIAAALIIGTPFFVIFGSLSDKIGRKPIIMLGCVLAVVTYFPVFKALTEAANPDLAAAQAKSKVVIVADPKECSFQFNPTGTSKFTSSCDVAKQLLAAGSVSYDSEDLSLIHI
;
A
#
# COMPACT_ATOMS: atom_id res chain seq x y z
N MET A 1 13.10 -5.92 35.63
CA MET A 1 12.05 -6.20 36.65
C MET A 1 11.16 -7.31 36.10
N ALA A 2 11.26 -8.51 36.63
CA ALA A 2 10.46 -9.65 36.20
C ALA A 2 9.03 -9.41 36.68
N ILE A 3 8.09 -9.27 35.74
CA ILE A 3 6.68 -9.24 36.06
C ILE A 3 6.26 -10.68 36.33
N ASN A 4 6.06 -11.00 37.61
CA ASN A 4 5.46 -12.24 38.10
C ASN A 4 4.10 -12.45 37.42
N ALA A 5 4.03 -13.46 36.56
CA ALA A 5 2.80 -13.97 35.99
C ALA A 5 2.14 -14.96 36.99
N SER A 6 1.71 -14.46 38.12
CA SER A 6 0.84 -15.25 39.02
C SER A 6 0.01 -14.31 39.88
N GLN A 7 -1.28 -14.51 39.77
CA GLN A 7 -2.38 -13.98 40.56
C GLN A 7 -3.17 -12.83 39.95
N GLY A 8 -4.26 -13.23 39.39
CA GLY A 8 -5.41 -12.45 39.03
C GLY A 8 -6.46 -13.36 38.45
N ALA A 9 -7.06 -14.24 39.28
CA ALA A 9 -8.27 -14.97 38.91
C ALA A 9 -9.29 -13.95 38.37
N GLY A 10 -9.51 -14.01 37.03
CA GLY A 10 -10.18 -13.00 36.28
C GLY A 10 -11.58 -12.74 36.81
N VAL A 11 -11.79 -11.55 37.22
CA VAL A 11 -13.09 -10.91 37.05
C VAL A 11 -13.30 -10.88 35.54
N LYS A 12 -14.14 -11.75 35.00
CA LYS A 12 -14.66 -11.66 33.62
C LYS A 12 -15.40 -10.34 33.56
N ALA A 13 -14.70 -9.28 33.15
CA ALA A 13 -15.33 -8.01 32.88
C ALA A 13 -16.40 -8.29 31.83
N THR A 14 -17.65 -8.17 32.21
CA THR A 14 -18.80 -8.24 31.30
C THR A 14 -18.56 -7.23 30.18
N PRO A 15 -18.69 -7.63 28.90
CA PRO A 15 -18.47 -6.73 27.80
C PRO A 15 -19.47 -5.58 27.90
N ARG A 16 -19.03 -4.40 28.33
CA ARG A 16 -19.88 -3.21 28.28
C ARG A 16 -20.07 -2.78 26.83
N PRO A 17 -21.24 -2.31 26.44
CA PRO A 17 -21.45 -1.68 25.14
C PRO A 17 -20.57 -0.41 25.02
N MET A 18 -20.13 -0.09 23.80
CA MET A 18 -19.40 1.15 23.51
C MET A 18 -20.21 2.37 23.92
N THR A 19 -19.56 3.31 24.58
CA THR A 19 -20.18 4.62 24.85
C THR A 19 -20.36 5.42 23.55
N PRO A 20 -21.31 6.36 23.48
CA PRO A 20 -21.46 7.25 22.32
C PRO A 20 -20.18 8.02 21.99
N GLU A 21 -19.41 8.42 23.01
CA GLU A 21 -18.13 9.10 22.84
C GLU A 21 -17.07 8.20 22.21
N GLU A 22 -16.94 6.96 22.67
CA GLU A 22 -16.03 5.98 22.08
C GLU A 22 -16.37 5.71 20.60
N ARG A 23 -17.67 5.62 20.25
CA ARG A 23 -18.13 5.48 18.86
C ARG A 23 -17.76 6.70 18.02
N LYS A 24 -17.99 7.90 18.54
CA LYS A 24 -17.64 9.16 17.85
C LYS A 24 -16.14 9.25 17.57
N VAL A 25 -15.32 8.90 18.54
CA VAL A 25 -13.86 8.93 18.41
C VAL A 25 -13.37 7.91 17.37
N ILE A 26 -13.89 6.67 17.40
CA ILE A 26 -13.52 5.63 16.43
C ILE A 26 -13.95 6.04 15.03
N PHE A 27 -15.18 6.51 14.86
CA PHE A 27 -15.69 6.96 13.57
C PHE A 27 -14.88 8.13 13.00
N ALA A 28 -14.64 9.16 13.81
CA ALA A 28 -13.87 10.34 13.41
C ALA A 28 -12.41 10.00 13.08
N SER A 29 -11.77 9.15 13.89
CA SER A 29 -10.42 8.65 13.61
C SER A 29 -10.38 7.82 12.33
N SER A 30 -11.33 6.91 12.14
CA SER A 30 -11.42 6.08 10.94
C SER A 30 -11.64 6.90 9.67
N LEU A 31 -12.55 7.89 9.71
CA LEU A 31 -12.82 8.73 8.54
C LEU A 31 -11.60 9.55 8.10
N GLY A 32 -10.85 10.10 9.06
CA GLY A 32 -9.57 10.77 8.77
C GLY A 32 -8.59 9.83 8.06
N THR A 33 -8.45 8.61 8.57
CA THR A 33 -7.56 7.59 8.00
C THR A 33 -8.00 7.15 6.59
N VAL A 34 -9.31 7.16 6.27
CA VAL A 34 -9.78 6.90 4.88
C VAL A 34 -9.20 7.93 3.91
N PHE A 35 -9.19 9.21 4.27
CA PHE A 35 -8.66 10.27 3.41
C PHE A 35 -7.14 10.16 3.22
N GLU A 36 -6.42 9.76 4.25
CA GLU A 36 -4.97 9.49 4.16
C GLU A 36 -4.65 8.31 3.23
N TRP A 37 -5.42 7.24 3.30
CA TRP A 37 -5.29 6.12 2.39
C TRP A 37 -5.70 6.50 0.96
N TYR A 38 -6.72 7.35 0.78
CA TYR A 38 -7.06 7.92 -0.52
C TYR A 38 -5.86 8.62 -1.14
N ASP A 39 -5.25 9.56 -0.42
CA ASP A 39 -4.09 10.33 -0.87
C ASP A 39 -2.92 9.42 -1.26
N PHE A 40 -2.68 8.39 -0.48
CA PHE A 40 -1.59 7.46 -0.75
C PHE A 40 -1.85 6.58 -1.98
N TYR A 41 -3.06 6.06 -2.12
CA TYR A 41 -3.40 5.11 -3.18
C TYR A 41 -3.65 5.77 -4.54
N LEU A 42 -3.97 7.06 -4.59
CA LEU A 42 -4.09 7.80 -5.85
C LEU A 42 -2.90 7.57 -6.78
N TYR A 43 -1.70 7.67 -6.24
CA TYR A 43 -0.49 7.48 -7.02
C TYR A 43 -0.41 6.07 -7.62
N GLY A 44 -0.63 5.04 -6.81
CA GLY A 44 -0.60 3.65 -7.29
C GLY A 44 -1.64 3.39 -8.37
N SER A 45 -2.86 3.90 -8.17
CA SER A 45 -3.95 3.74 -9.13
C SER A 45 -3.71 4.48 -10.45
N LEU A 46 -2.91 5.56 -10.44
CA LEU A 46 -2.54 6.35 -11.61
C LEU A 46 -1.11 6.11 -12.11
N ALA A 47 -0.44 5.04 -11.65
CA ALA A 47 0.97 4.77 -11.94
C ALA A 47 1.31 4.80 -13.43
N ALA A 48 0.43 4.29 -14.30
CA ALA A 48 0.64 4.30 -15.75
C ALA A 48 0.62 5.72 -16.34
N ILE A 49 -0.25 6.61 -15.83
CA ILE A 49 -0.30 8.02 -16.23
C ILE A 49 0.90 8.76 -15.66
N ILE A 50 1.24 8.54 -14.41
CA ILE A 50 2.43 9.11 -13.77
C ILE A 50 3.71 8.75 -14.54
N ALA A 51 3.83 7.51 -15.02
CA ALA A 51 4.94 7.10 -15.88
C ALA A 51 5.07 7.97 -17.13
N LYS A 52 3.98 8.19 -17.84
CA LYS A 52 3.95 9.02 -19.05
C LYS A 52 4.23 10.50 -18.77
N GLN A 53 3.75 11.03 -17.66
CA GLN A 53 3.83 12.47 -17.36
C GLN A 53 5.16 12.88 -16.73
N PHE A 54 5.77 12.02 -15.92
CA PHE A 54 6.94 12.36 -15.12
C PHE A 54 8.23 11.62 -15.53
N PHE A 55 8.12 10.53 -16.28
CA PHE A 55 9.26 9.71 -16.71
C PHE A 55 9.35 9.57 -18.24
N SER A 56 8.76 10.52 -18.99
CA SER A 56 8.69 10.48 -20.45
C SER A 56 10.06 10.59 -21.18
N GLY A 57 11.13 10.89 -20.46
CA GLY A 57 12.50 10.80 -21.00
C GLY A 57 13.05 9.37 -21.10
N LEU A 58 12.31 8.36 -20.61
CA LEU A 58 12.67 6.96 -20.63
C LEU A 58 11.77 6.19 -21.62
N ASP A 59 12.18 4.99 -22.01
CA ASP A 59 11.29 4.06 -22.71
C ASP A 59 10.09 3.68 -21.82
N ALA A 60 8.98 3.25 -22.45
CA ALA A 60 7.70 3.03 -21.74
C ALA A 60 7.80 2.00 -20.59
N GLY A 61 8.61 0.94 -20.78
CA GLY A 61 8.81 -0.08 -19.75
C GLY A 61 9.59 0.48 -18.56
N SER A 62 10.72 1.13 -18.81
CA SER A 62 11.53 1.78 -17.79
C SER A 62 10.75 2.90 -17.07
N ALA A 63 9.99 3.71 -17.81
CA ALA A 63 9.16 4.77 -17.23
C ALA A 63 8.14 4.21 -16.22
N PHE A 64 7.50 3.09 -16.55
CA PHE A 64 6.56 2.43 -15.66
C PHE A 64 7.26 1.84 -14.40
N ILE A 65 8.42 1.20 -14.59
CA ILE A 65 9.23 0.70 -13.47
C ILE A 65 9.64 1.84 -12.54
N PHE A 66 10.08 2.98 -13.07
CA PHE A 66 10.44 4.15 -12.27
C PHE A 66 9.24 4.76 -11.53
N ALA A 67 8.07 4.77 -12.14
CA ALA A 67 6.84 5.18 -11.45
C ALA A 67 6.53 4.25 -10.27
N LEU A 68 6.70 2.93 -10.44
CA LEU A 68 6.54 1.97 -9.34
C LEU A 68 7.63 2.10 -8.28
N LEU A 69 8.88 2.38 -8.65
CA LEU A 69 9.96 2.65 -7.71
C LEU A 69 9.71 3.94 -6.90
N ALA A 70 9.18 4.98 -7.52
CA ALA A 70 8.76 6.19 -6.82
C ALA A 70 7.61 5.89 -5.84
N PHE A 71 6.68 5.00 -6.19
CA PHE A 71 5.67 4.50 -5.26
C PHE A 71 6.32 3.74 -4.10
N ALA A 72 7.27 2.84 -4.39
CA ALA A 72 8.02 2.08 -3.39
C ALA A 72 8.86 2.98 -2.46
N ALA A 73 9.40 4.11 -2.94
CA ALA A 73 10.14 5.05 -2.11
C ALA A 73 9.33 5.55 -0.91
N GLY A 74 8.01 5.73 -1.08
CA GLY A 74 7.11 6.04 0.02
C GLY A 74 7.05 4.95 1.10
N PHE A 75 7.23 3.67 0.74
CA PHE A 75 7.27 2.57 1.72
C PHE A 75 8.60 2.49 2.46
N ILE A 76 9.72 2.72 1.77
CA ILE A 76 11.07 2.63 2.34
C ILE A 76 11.25 3.62 3.50
N VAL A 77 10.62 4.79 3.44
CA VAL A 77 10.74 5.81 4.49
C VAL A 77 9.73 5.64 5.63
N ARG A 78 8.71 4.79 5.52
CA ARG A 78 7.71 4.56 6.59
C ARG A 78 8.30 4.16 7.94
N PRO A 79 9.27 3.24 8.04
CA PRO A 79 9.89 2.90 9.32
C PRO A 79 10.52 4.12 9.99
N PHE A 80 11.15 5.01 9.22
CA PHE A 80 11.71 6.26 9.74
C PHE A 80 10.61 7.21 10.21
N GLY A 81 9.49 7.29 9.48
CA GLY A 81 8.30 8.02 9.90
C GLY A 81 7.74 7.52 11.22
N ALA A 82 7.63 6.20 11.38
CA ALA A 82 7.21 5.59 12.64
C ALA A 82 8.14 5.96 13.80
N LEU A 83 9.46 6.00 13.57
CA LEU A 83 10.44 6.39 14.59
C LEU A 83 10.34 7.87 14.95
N VAL A 84 10.27 8.75 13.95
CA VAL A 84 10.23 10.21 14.15
C VAL A 84 8.92 10.63 14.79
N PHE A 85 7.80 10.29 14.16
CA PHE A 85 6.47 10.72 14.61
C PHE A 85 5.98 9.92 15.83
N GLY A 86 6.41 8.66 15.98
CA GLY A 86 6.15 7.90 17.20
C GLY A 86 6.79 8.56 18.42
N ARG A 87 8.07 8.96 18.31
CA ARG A 87 8.76 9.71 19.37
C ARG A 87 8.08 11.07 19.63
N LEU A 88 7.72 11.78 18.57
CA LEU A 88 7.05 13.07 18.69
C LEU A 88 5.71 12.91 19.42
N GLY A 89 4.92 11.89 19.07
CA GLY A 89 3.64 11.57 19.71
C GLY A 89 3.77 11.23 21.19
N ASP A 90 4.84 10.55 21.57
CA ASP A 90 5.12 10.26 22.97
C ASP A 90 5.59 11.47 23.77
N MET A 91 6.21 12.46 23.10
CA MET A 91 6.73 13.69 23.76
C MET A 91 5.69 14.80 23.87
N ILE A 92 4.99 15.12 22.78
CA ILE A 92 4.10 16.29 22.70
C ILE A 92 2.62 15.94 22.70
N GLY A 93 2.28 14.67 22.52
CA GLY A 93 0.92 14.17 22.42
C GLY A 93 0.57 13.69 21.03
N ARG A 94 -0.32 12.68 20.98
CA ARG A 94 -0.70 12.02 19.72
C ARG A 94 -1.53 12.92 18.81
N LYS A 95 -2.38 13.79 19.40
CA LYS A 95 -3.23 14.72 18.65
C LYS A 95 -2.42 15.68 17.77
N TYR A 96 -1.39 16.30 18.31
CA TYR A 96 -0.56 17.25 17.56
C TYR A 96 0.28 16.56 16.49
N THR A 97 0.81 15.40 16.80
CA THR A 97 1.57 14.59 15.84
C THR A 97 0.70 14.19 14.64
N PHE A 98 -0.54 13.77 14.89
CA PHE A 98 -1.49 13.46 13.83
C PHE A 98 -1.83 14.67 12.95
N LEU A 99 -1.96 15.86 13.53
CA LEU A 99 -2.19 17.08 12.73
C LEU A 99 -1.02 17.39 11.81
N VAL A 100 0.21 17.21 12.27
CA VAL A 100 1.42 17.44 11.47
C VAL A 100 1.51 16.39 10.33
N THR A 101 1.28 15.11 10.63
CA THR A 101 1.36 14.05 9.62
C THR A 101 0.31 14.22 8.54
N ILE A 102 -0.93 14.56 8.89
CA ILE A 102 -2.01 14.83 7.93
C ILE A 102 -1.68 16.02 7.04
N LEU A 103 -1.17 17.11 7.60
CA LEU A 103 -0.77 18.29 6.83
C LEU A 103 0.33 17.95 5.81
N ILE A 104 1.36 17.21 6.23
CA ILE A 104 2.43 16.74 5.32
C ILE A 104 1.83 15.87 4.23
N MET A 105 0.96 14.92 4.57
CA MET A 105 0.34 13.98 3.62
C MET A 105 -0.50 14.71 2.59
N GLY A 106 -1.51 15.45 3.03
CA GLY A 106 -2.47 16.11 2.15
C GLY A 106 -1.85 17.22 1.30
N LEU A 107 -0.93 18.03 1.87
CA LEU A 107 -0.21 19.05 1.10
C LEU A 107 0.72 18.41 0.06
N SER A 108 1.44 17.34 0.40
CA SER A 108 2.28 16.65 -0.56
C SER A 108 1.45 16.07 -1.72
N THR A 109 0.26 15.52 -1.44
CA THR A 109 -0.66 15.01 -2.47
C THR A 109 -1.17 16.14 -3.36
N PHE A 110 -1.63 17.24 -2.77
CA PHE A 110 -2.08 18.41 -3.50
C PHE A 110 -0.99 18.98 -4.43
N ILE A 111 0.25 19.08 -3.93
CA ILE A 111 1.39 19.58 -4.72
C ILE A 111 1.65 18.68 -5.92
N VAL A 112 1.48 17.36 -5.83
CA VAL A 112 1.57 16.47 -7.02
C VAL A 112 0.58 16.90 -8.10
N GLY A 113 -0.64 17.31 -7.72
CA GLY A 113 -1.67 17.78 -8.66
C GLY A 113 -1.29 19.03 -9.43
N ILE A 114 -0.49 19.93 -8.84
CA ILE A 114 -0.02 21.18 -9.50
C ILE A 114 1.40 21.07 -10.05
N LEU A 115 2.09 19.94 -9.82
CA LEU A 115 3.49 19.78 -10.23
C LEU A 115 3.60 19.79 -11.77
N PRO A 116 4.52 20.60 -12.36
CA PRO A 116 4.82 20.54 -13.78
C PRO A 116 5.36 19.18 -14.20
N THR A 117 5.06 18.77 -15.44
CA THR A 117 5.48 17.48 -15.99
C THR A 117 6.93 17.50 -16.43
N TYR A 118 7.47 16.33 -16.79
CA TYR A 118 8.80 16.20 -17.36
C TYR A 118 9.01 17.10 -18.61
N ALA A 119 7.99 17.25 -19.45
CA ALA A 119 8.05 18.10 -20.64
C ALA A 119 8.29 19.59 -20.29
N SER A 120 7.90 20.04 -19.11
CA SER A 120 8.03 21.43 -18.68
C SER A 120 9.33 21.72 -17.93
N ILE A 121 9.72 20.85 -16.99
CA ILE A 121 10.86 21.08 -16.09
C ILE A 121 11.91 19.96 -16.11
N GLY A 122 11.81 19.04 -17.07
CA GLY A 122 12.79 17.96 -17.26
C GLY A 122 12.94 17.07 -16.03
N VAL A 123 14.18 16.71 -15.72
CA VAL A 123 14.53 15.79 -14.62
C VAL A 123 14.10 16.30 -13.23
N ALA A 124 13.86 17.61 -13.07
CA ALA A 124 13.36 18.14 -11.80
C ALA A 124 11.97 17.58 -11.43
N ALA A 125 11.12 17.29 -12.43
CA ALA A 125 9.77 16.76 -12.21
C ALA A 125 9.78 15.43 -11.44
N PRO A 126 10.46 14.36 -11.89
CA PRO A 126 10.50 13.11 -11.15
C PRO A 126 11.23 13.22 -9.81
N VAL A 127 12.27 14.06 -9.68
CA VAL A 127 12.98 14.25 -8.41
C VAL A 127 12.06 14.85 -7.36
N ILE A 128 11.31 15.90 -7.70
CA ILE A 128 10.33 16.52 -6.79
C ILE A 128 9.22 15.51 -6.46
N LEU A 129 8.71 14.79 -7.45
CA LEU A 129 7.68 13.78 -7.26
C LEU A 129 8.12 12.70 -6.25
N ILE A 130 9.33 12.15 -6.41
CA ILE A 130 9.90 11.16 -5.48
C ILE A 130 10.03 11.75 -4.09
N GLY A 131 10.52 12.99 -3.96
CA GLY A 131 10.61 13.70 -2.68
C GLY A 131 9.24 13.85 -1.99
N LEU A 132 8.20 14.22 -2.74
CA LEU A 132 6.83 14.30 -2.23
C LEU A 132 6.31 12.91 -1.80
N ARG A 133 6.61 11.85 -2.55
CA ARG A 133 6.27 10.47 -2.18
C ARG A 133 6.95 10.02 -0.90
N MET A 134 8.22 10.39 -0.71
CA MET A 134 8.94 10.12 0.53
C MET A 134 8.32 10.87 1.72
N LEU A 135 7.93 12.15 1.55
CA LEU A 135 7.22 12.90 2.59
C LEU A 135 5.89 12.27 2.97
N GLN A 136 5.10 11.83 1.99
CA GLN A 136 3.85 11.10 2.23
C GLN A 136 4.09 9.78 2.99
N GLY A 137 5.10 9.01 2.57
CA GLY A 137 5.46 7.76 3.24
C GLY A 137 5.91 7.97 4.68
N LEU A 138 6.72 9.02 4.92
CA LEU A 138 7.17 9.41 6.25
C LEU A 138 5.98 9.74 7.18
N ALA A 139 5.04 10.55 6.69
CA ALA A 139 3.84 10.92 7.43
C ALA A 139 2.98 9.70 7.79
N LEU A 140 2.64 8.88 6.79
CA LEU A 140 1.80 7.70 6.98
C LEU A 140 2.43 6.66 7.93
N GLY A 141 3.77 6.53 7.92
CA GLY A 141 4.49 5.63 8.83
C GLY A 141 4.26 5.95 10.30
N GLY A 142 4.12 7.24 10.65
CA GLY A 142 3.89 7.68 12.04
C GLY A 142 2.46 7.50 12.51
N GLU A 143 1.49 7.53 11.63
CA GLU A 143 0.08 7.62 11.98
C GLU A 143 -0.60 6.27 12.16
N TYR A 144 -0.40 5.34 11.23
CA TYR A 144 -1.10 4.04 11.24
C TYR A 144 -0.89 3.24 12.54
N GLY A 145 0.35 3.17 13.03
CA GLY A 145 0.68 2.51 14.29
C GLY A 145 -0.01 3.17 15.49
N GLY A 146 -0.09 4.50 15.50
CA GLY A 146 -0.77 5.28 16.53
C GLY A 146 -2.28 5.01 16.56
N ALA A 147 -2.95 5.02 15.41
CA ALA A 147 -4.38 4.75 15.28
C ALA A 147 -4.72 3.31 15.72
N ALA A 148 -3.92 2.33 15.29
CA ALA A 148 -4.10 0.93 15.68
C ALA A 148 -3.95 0.73 17.20
N THR A 149 -2.93 1.32 17.79
CA THR A 149 -2.71 1.28 19.25
C THR A 149 -3.84 1.97 20.00
N TYR A 150 -4.28 3.14 19.52
CA TYR A 150 -5.38 3.88 20.13
C TYR A 150 -6.66 3.06 20.19
N VAL A 151 -7.06 2.42 19.10
CA VAL A 151 -8.26 1.55 19.07
C VAL A 151 -8.06 0.29 19.89
N ALA A 152 -6.86 -0.32 19.88
CA ALA A 152 -6.55 -1.50 20.69
C ALA A 152 -6.61 -1.24 22.22
N GLU A 153 -6.23 -0.02 22.64
CA GLU A 153 -6.28 0.41 24.05
C GLU A 153 -7.72 0.66 24.55
N HIS A 154 -8.61 1.09 23.64
CA HIS A 154 -10.03 1.31 23.95
C HIS A 154 -10.90 0.05 23.74
N ALA A 155 -10.38 -0.97 23.07
CA ALA A 155 -11.13 -2.19 22.80
C ALA A 155 -11.36 -3.00 24.08
N PRO A 156 -12.59 -3.52 24.33
CA PRO A 156 -12.87 -4.42 25.44
C PRO A 156 -11.97 -5.66 25.40
N HIS A 157 -11.66 -6.19 26.57
CA HIS A 157 -10.83 -7.39 26.69
C HIS A 157 -11.43 -8.55 25.87
N GLY A 158 -10.61 -9.22 25.06
CA GLY A 158 -11.06 -10.33 24.20
C GLY A 158 -11.76 -9.91 22.89
N LYS A 159 -11.86 -8.60 22.58
CA LYS A 159 -12.46 -8.08 21.33
C LYS A 159 -11.51 -7.18 20.53
N ARG A 160 -10.23 -7.22 20.84
CA ARG A 160 -9.22 -6.36 20.17
C ARG A 160 -9.16 -6.61 18.66
N GLY A 161 -9.25 -7.87 18.22
CA GLY A 161 -9.24 -8.21 16.80
C GLY A 161 -10.43 -7.63 16.06
N ALA A 162 -11.64 -7.76 16.62
CA ALA A 162 -12.86 -7.20 16.06
C ALA A 162 -12.81 -5.67 15.93
N TYR A 163 -12.27 -4.98 16.93
CA TYR A 163 -12.24 -3.50 16.93
C TYR A 163 -11.12 -2.95 16.06
N THR A 164 -9.92 -3.53 16.10
CA THR A 164 -8.80 -3.08 15.25
C THR A 164 -9.01 -3.42 13.77
N SER A 165 -9.82 -4.43 13.45
CA SER A 165 -10.15 -4.75 12.06
C SER A 165 -10.90 -3.62 11.32
N TRP A 166 -11.62 -2.76 12.04
CA TRP A 166 -12.24 -1.57 11.46
C TRP A 166 -11.21 -0.58 10.89
N ILE A 167 -10.01 -0.50 11.48
CA ILE A 167 -8.92 0.32 10.91
C ILE A 167 -8.50 -0.21 9.55
N GLN A 168 -8.43 -1.54 9.40
CA GLN A 168 -8.09 -2.13 8.10
C GLN A 168 -9.14 -1.84 7.02
N THR A 169 -10.43 -1.73 7.39
CA THR A 169 -11.46 -1.30 6.44
C THR A 169 -11.23 0.10 5.90
N THR A 170 -10.57 0.99 6.67
CA THR A 170 -10.28 2.36 6.22
C THR A 170 -9.32 2.40 5.04
N ALA A 171 -8.34 1.50 5.00
CA ALA A 171 -7.42 1.38 3.86
C ALA A 171 -8.17 0.97 2.58
N THR A 172 -9.07 -0.03 2.70
CA THR A 172 -9.90 -0.47 1.58
C THR A 172 -10.84 0.63 1.11
N LEU A 173 -11.50 1.34 2.04
CA LEU A 173 -12.38 2.45 1.73
C LEU A 173 -11.64 3.62 1.10
N GLY A 174 -10.39 3.89 1.52
CA GLY A 174 -9.53 4.91 0.91
C GLY A 174 -9.18 4.58 -0.54
N LEU A 175 -8.79 3.32 -0.81
CA LEU A 175 -8.55 2.86 -2.18
C LEU A 175 -9.84 2.93 -3.02
N PHE A 176 -10.95 2.43 -2.49
CA PHE A 176 -12.25 2.49 -3.15
C PHE A 176 -12.65 3.93 -3.49
N LEU A 177 -12.51 4.87 -2.55
CA LEU A 177 -12.77 6.29 -2.77
C LEU A 177 -11.88 6.87 -3.87
N SER A 178 -10.58 6.51 -3.89
CA SER A 178 -9.65 6.96 -4.93
C SER A 178 -10.08 6.48 -6.31
N LEU A 179 -10.48 5.21 -6.43
CA LEU A 179 -10.98 4.64 -7.69
C LEU A 179 -12.29 5.29 -8.14
N LEU A 180 -13.22 5.55 -7.21
CA LEU A 180 -14.48 6.24 -7.53
C LEU A 180 -14.23 7.67 -8.06
N VAL A 181 -13.34 8.41 -7.43
CA VAL A 181 -12.99 9.77 -7.88
C VAL A 181 -12.32 9.73 -9.25
N ILE A 182 -11.33 8.82 -9.43
CA ILE A 182 -10.67 8.62 -10.72
C ILE A 182 -11.69 8.29 -11.80
N LEU A 183 -12.57 7.32 -11.54
CA LEU A 183 -13.60 6.90 -12.48
C LEU A 183 -14.59 8.03 -12.78
N GLY A 184 -15.07 8.72 -11.75
CA GLY A 184 -16.00 9.85 -11.90
C GLY A 184 -15.42 10.96 -12.76
N VAL A 185 -14.18 11.36 -12.54
CA VAL A 185 -13.50 12.37 -13.36
C VAL A 185 -13.30 11.86 -14.80
N ARG A 186 -12.78 10.63 -14.95
CA ARG A 186 -12.49 10.03 -16.25
C ARG A 186 -13.75 9.91 -17.14
N THR A 187 -14.86 9.47 -16.57
CA THR A 187 -16.14 9.35 -17.29
C THR A 187 -16.78 10.71 -17.61
N SER A 188 -16.53 11.72 -16.76
CA SER A 188 -17.10 13.07 -16.95
C SER A 188 -16.41 13.87 -18.06
N ILE A 189 -15.07 13.74 -18.20
CA ILE A 189 -14.28 14.54 -19.15
C ILE A 189 -13.75 13.72 -20.33
N GLY A 190 -13.90 12.40 -20.29
CA GLY A 190 -13.39 11.47 -21.31
C GLY A 190 -11.94 11.04 -21.10
N GLU A 191 -11.58 9.91 -21.71
CA GLU A 191 -10.28 9.25 -21.50
C GLU A 191 -9.10 10.11 -21.94
N GLN A 192 -9.20 10.75 -23.12
CA GLN A 192 -8.12 11.58 -23.67
C GLN A 192 -7.83 12.79 -22.77
N ALA A 193 -8.87 13.56 -22.41
CA ALA A 193 -8.72 14.72 -21.54
C ALA A 193 -8.23 14.32 -20.13
N PHE A 194 -8.67 13.15 -19.64
CA PHE A 194 -8.18 12.61 -18.38
C PHE A 194 -6.69 12.28 -18.43
N ALA A 195 -6.22 11.62 -19.50
CA ALA A 195 -4.81 11.28 -19.68
C ALA A 195 -3.92 12.52 -19.85
N ASP A 196 -4.42 13.57 -20.52
CA ASP A 196 -3.65 14.78 -20.80
C ASP A 196 -3.51 15.69 -19.56
N TRP A 197 -4.61 15.98 -18.87
CA TRP A 197 -4.61 16.92 -17.74
C TRP A 197 -5.51 16.52 -16.56
N GLY A 198 -6.61 15.80 -16.83
CA GLY A 198 -7.65 15.53 -15.84
C GLY A 198 -7.21 14.62 -14.68
N TRP A 199 -6.12 13.87 -14.86
CA TRP A 199 -5.50 13.08 -13.79
C TRP A 199 -5.06 13.94 -12.60
N ARG A 200 -4.94 15.25 -12.75
CA ARG A 200 -4.60 16.20 -11.70
C ARG A 200 -5.75 16.42 -10.72
N ILE A 201 -7.00 16.35 -11.21
CA ILE A 201 -8.21 16.65 -10.42
C ILE A 201 -8.30 15.78 -9.16
N PRO A 202 -8.12 14.45 -9.20
CA PRO A 202 -8.10 13.62 -8.00
C PRO A 202 -7.05 14.07 -6.97
N PHE A 203 -5.86 14.50 -7.39
CA PHE A 203 -4.83 15.03 -6.50
C PHE A 203 -5.22 16.40 -5.92
N LEU A 204 -5.84 17.28 -6.71
CA LEU A 204 -6.28 18.60 -6.26
C LEU A 204 -7.44 18.49 -5.25
N LEU A 205 -8.29 17.47 -5.38
CA LEU A 205 -9.39 17.22 -4.44
C LEU A 205 -8.87 16.91 -3.03
N SER A 206 -7.64 16.42 -2.89
CA SER A 206 -7.05 16.11 -1.59
C SER A 206 -6.99 17.32 -0.65
N ILE A 207 -6.96 18.55 -1.16
CA ILE A 207 -6.99 19.77 -0.32
C ILE A 207 -8.32 19.89 0.44
N VAL A 208 -9.44 19.49 -0.18
CA VAL A 208 -10.76 19.47 0.46
C VAL A 208 -10.81 18.39 1.52
N LEU A 209 -10.33 17.19 1.17
CA LEU A 209 -10.27 16.06 2.10
C LEU A 209 -9.35 16.35 3.28
N LEU A 210 -8.22 17.02 3.03
CA LEU A 210 -7.32 17.53 4.07
C LEU A 210 -8.05 18.49 5.02
N GLY A 211 -8.78 19.47 4.49
CA GLY A 211 -9.57 20.42 5.30
C GLY A 211 -10.55 19.72 6.22
N ILE A 212 -11.30 18.75 5.68
CA ILE A 212 -12.23 17.93 6.46
C ILE A 212 -11.49 17.10 7.52
N SER A 213 -10.37 16.48 7.16
CA SER A 213 -9.58 15.65 8.07
C SER A 213 -9.02 16.48 9.23
N VAL A 214 -8.46 17.65 8.96
CA VAL A 214 -7.98 18.57 9.97
C VAL A 214 -9.11 19.01 10.90
N TRP A 215 -10.26 19.40 10.35
CA TRP A 215 -11.44 19.77 11.14
C TRP A 215 -11.87 18.65 12.09
N ILE A 216 -11.96 17.41 11.59
CA ILE A 216 -12.30 16.22 12.40
C ILE A 216 -11.28 16.04 13.54
N ARG A 217 -9.99 16.11 13.23
CA ARG A 217 -8.92 15.89 14.22
C ARG A 217 -8.85 16.97 15.29
N MET A 218 -9.21 18.21 14.95
CA MET A 218 -9.29 19.29 15.92
C MET A 218 -10.36 19.03 16.98
N THR A 219 -11.43 18.31 16.65
CA THR A 219 -12.51 17.96 17.58
C THR A 219 -12.21 16.76 18.48
N LEU A 220 -11.13 16.00 18.20
CA LEU A 220 -10.73 14.84 19.00
C LEU A 220 -10.00 15.25 20.28
N SER A 221 -10.27 14.54 21.37
CA SER A 221 -9.54 14.66 22.63
C SER A 221 -8.25 13.86 22.60
N GLU A 222 -7.26 14.23 23.43
CA GLU A 222 -6.04 13.45 23.60
C GLU A 222 -6.35 12.11 24.29
N SER A 223 -5.59 11.05 23.96
CA SER A 223 -5.77 9.70 24.49
C SER A 223 -5.77 9.67 26.02
N PRO A 224 -6.77 9.04 26.66
CA PRO A 224 -6.79 8.88 28.13
C PRO A 224 -5.56 8.16 28.68
N ALA A 225 -5.02 7.19 27.94
CA ALA A 225 -3.80 6.48 28.31
C ALA A 225 -2.59 7.43 28.35
N PHE A 226 -2.45 8.31 27.35
CA PHE A 226 -1.38 9.30 27.31
C PHE A 226 -1.53 10.34 28.44
N GLN A 227 -2.74 10.82 28.68
CA GLN A 227 -3.02 11.74 29.77
C GLN A 227 -2.62 11.14 31.13
N LYS A 228 -2.95 9.86 31.35
CA LYS A 228 -2.58 9.13 32.55
C LYS A 228 -1.06 8.96 32.69
N MET A 229 -0.38 8.53 31.64
CA MET A 229 1.09 8.41 31.63
C MET A 229 1.78 9.74 31.91
N LYS A 230 1.26 10.83 31.33
CA LYS A 230 1.78 12.17 31.57
C LYS A 230 1.57 12.62 33.01
N ALA A 231 0.40 12.36 33.60
CA ALA A 231 0.09 12.66 34.99
C ALA A 231 0.96 11.85 35.97
N GLU A 232 1.28 10.60 35.62
CA GLU A 232 2.13 9.71 36.44
C GLU A 232 3.64 9.92 36.23
N GLY A 233 4.05 10.81 35.32
CA GLY A 233 5.47 11.06 34.99
C GLY A 233 6.19 9.84 34.36
N LYS A 234 5.46 8.86 33.84
CA LYS A 234 5.97 7.61 33.28
C LYS A 234 6.22 7.62 31.77
N VAL A 235 6.37 8.80 31.19
CA VAL A 235 6.69 8.95 29.77
C VAL A 235 8.12 8.48 29.52
N SER A 236 8.34 7.57 28.58
CA SER A 236 9.68 7.09 28.22
C SER A 236 10.54 8.23 27.69
N LYS A 237 11.77 8.35 28.22
CA LYS A 237 12.74 9.37 27.76
C LYS A 237 13.55 8.90 26.56
N ALA A 238 13.60 7.60 26.26
CA ALA A 238 14.41 7.02 25.21
C ALA A 238 13.75 5.77 24.56
N PRO A 239 12.53 5.89 23.98
CA PRO A 239 11.77 4.74 23.50
C PRO A 239 12.49 3.97 22.38
N LEU A 240 13.29 4.64 21.56
CA LEU A 240 14.06 4.00 20.49
C LEU A 240 15.18 3.11 21.05
N SER A 241 15.92 3.59 22.05
CA SER A 241 16.98 2.82 22.69
C SER A 241 16.42 1.61 23.44
N GLU A 242 15.24 1.73 24.03
CA GLU A 242 14.55 0.62 24.67
C GLU A 242 14.07 -0.43 23.67
N SER A 243 13.57 -0.02 22.51
CA SER A 243 13.03 -0.91 21.49
C SER A 243 14.13 -1.61 20.68
N PHE A 244 15.17 -0.90 20.28
CA PHE A 244 16.19 -1.37 19.34
C PHE A 244 17.54 -1.65 20.00
N GLY A 245 17.87 -1.02 21.11
CA GLY A 245 19.14 -1.21 21.82
C GLY A 245 19.22 -2.51 22.63
N GLN A 246 18.11 -3.15 22.90
CA GLN A 246 18.02 -4.42 23.63
C GLN A 246 17.70 -5.57 22.68
N TRP A 247 18.63 -6.53 22.54
CA TRP A 247 18.44 -7.69 21.65
C TRP A 247 17.13 -8.42 21.83
N ARG A 248 16.67 -8.55 23.08
CA ARG A 248 15.39 -9.19 23.40
C ARG A 248 14.20 -8.49 22.71
N ASN A 249 14.18 -7.18 22.69
CA ASN A 249 13.12 -6.37 22.09
C ASN A 249 13.30 -6.32 20.57
N LEU A 250 14.52 -6.10 20.09
CA LEU A 250 14.85 -6.08 18.67
C LEU A 250 14.47 -7.40 17.97
N LYS A 251 14.74 -8.55 18.60
CA LYS A 251 14.34 -9.86 18.07
C LYS A 251 12.82 -9.94 17.86
N ILE A 252 12.02 -9.41 18.80
CA ILE A 252 10.55 -9.40 18.66
C ILE A 252 10.14 -8.51 17.49
N VAL A 253 10.76 -7.34 17.33
CA VAL A 253 10.50 -6.43 16.20
C VAL A 253 10.79 -7.11 14.87
N ILE A 254 11.97 -7.74 14.73
CA ILE A 254 12.36 -8.44 13.49
C ILE A 254 11.40 -9.59 13.18
N LEU A 255 11.07 -10.41 14.16
CA LEU A 255 10.13 -11.53 13.99
C LEU A 255 8.73 -11.06 13.62
N ALA A 256 8.27 -9.94 14.17
CA ALA A 256 6.98 -9.35 13.83
C ALA A 256 6.97 -8.81 12.39
N LEU A 257 8.03 -8.10 11.98
CA LEU A 257 8.15 -7.53 10.63
C LEU A 257 8.18 -8.64 9.57
N ILE A 258 9.07 -9.61 9.74
CA ILE A 258 9.26 -10.69 8.75
C ILE A 258 8.12 -11.71 8.83
N GLY A 259 7.78 -12.17 10.04
CA GLY A 259 6.86 -13.28 10.23
C GLY A 259 5.37 -12.91 10.15
N LEU A 260 5.01 -11.66 10.48
CA LEU A 260 3.60 -11.25 10.48
C LEU A 260 3.27 -10.26 9.36
N THR A 261 4.14 -9.28 9.11
CA THR A 261 3.82 -8.15 8.24
C THR A 261 4.19 -8.40 6.79
N ALA A 262 5.35 -8.99 6.51
CA ALA A 262 5.85 -9.14 5.15
C ALA A 262 4.92 -9.97 4.25
N GLY A 263 4.50 -11.15 4.72
CA GLY A 263 3.58 -12.03 3.95
C GLY A 263 2.23 -11.36 3.69
N GLN A 264 1.66 -10.74 4.70
CA GLN A 264 0.38 -10.03 4.57
C GLN A 264 0.48 -8.85 3.59
N ALA A 265 1.57 -8.10 3.63
CA ALA A 265 1.78 -6.97 2.72
C ALA A 265 1.85 -7.44 1.26
N VAL A 266 2.60 -8.52 0.97
CA VAL A 266 2.66 -9.09 -0.38
C VAL A 266 1.28 -9.53 -0.86
N VAL A 267 0.52 -10.26 -0.03
CA VAL A 267 -0.84 -10.70 -0.38
C VAL A 267 -1.75 -9.52 -0.69
N TRP A 268 -1.72 -8.48 0.15
CA TRP A 268 -2.54 -7.28 -0.04
C TRP A 268 -2.23 -6.58 -1.37
N TYR A 269 -0.96 -6.26 -1.62
CA TYR A 269 -0.57 -5.51 -2.83
C TYR A 269 -0.70 -6.34 -4.11
N THR A 270 -0.55 -7.66 -4.05
CA THR A 270 -0.81 -8.54 -5.18
C THR A 270 -2.29 -8.53 -5.56
N GLY A 271 -3.18 -8.63 -4.60
CA GLY A 271 -4.62 -8.65 -4.85
C GLY A 271 -5.20 -7.32 -5.34
N GLN A 272 -4.53 -6.19 -5.07
CA GLN A 272 -5.03 -4.87 -5.42
C GLN A 272 -4.27 -4.27 -6.62
N PHE A 273 -3.00 -3.94 -6.42
CA PHE A 273 -2.24 -3.21 -7.45
C PHE A 273 -1.67 -4.11 -8.52
N TYR A 274 -1.10 -5.26 -8.16
CA TYR A 274 -0.57 -6.17 -9.17
C TYR A 274 -1.69 -6.70 -10.07
N ALA A 275 -2.85 -7.04 -9.52
CA ALA A 275 -4.01 -7.45 -10.31
C ALA A 275 -4.48 -6.32 -11.25
N LEU A 276 -4.52 -5.06 -10.79
CA LEU A 276 -4.84 -3.91 -11.64
C LEU A 276 -3.83 -3.74 -12.79
N PHE A 277 -2.55 -3.82 -12.47
CA PHE A 277 -1.49 -3.70 -13.48
C PHE A 277 -1.51 -4.87 -14.46
N PHE A 278 -1.74 -6.09 -13.99
CA PHE A 278 -1.86 -7.27 -14.81
C PHE A 278 -3.02 -7.15 -15.80
N LEU A 279 -4.19 -6.73 -15.35
CA LEU A 279 -5.36 -6.48 -16.20
C LEU A 279 -5.05 -5.42 -17.28
N THR A 280 -4.48 -4.28 -16.88
CA THR A 280 -4.30 -3.14 -17.80
C THR A 280 -3.06 -3.24 -18.65
N GLN A 281 -1.92 -3.70 -18.12
CA GLN A 281 -0.65 -3.71 -18.83
C GLN A 281 -0.40 -5.01 -19.59
N GLN A 282 -0.80 -6.16 -19.01
CA GLN A 282 -0.58 -7.47 -19.62
C GLN A 282 -1.78 -7.91 -20.47
N LEU A 283 -2.98 -7.91 -19.89
CA LEU A 283 -4.17 -8.38 -20.58
C LEU A 283 -4.84 -7.32 -21.46
N LYS A 284 -4.38 -6.08 -21.40
CA LYS A 284 -4.88 -4.93 -22.20
C LYS A 284 -6.37 -4.64 -22.00
N VAL A 285 -6.89 -4.99 -20.82
CA VAL A 285 -8.25 -4.60 -20.43
C VAL A 285 -8.31 -3.08 -20.28
N ASP A 286 -9.41 -2.48 -20.72
CA ASP A 286 -9.57 -1.04 -20.58
C ASP A 286 -9.58 -0.60 -19.11
N ALA A 287 -9.08 0.61 -18.88
CA ALA A 287 -8.85 1.09 -17.52
C ALA A 287 -10.15 1.29 -16.71
N VAL A 288 -11.27 1.59 -17.36
CA VAL A 288 -12.57 1.76 -16.68
C VAL A 288 -13.05 0.42 -16.16
N THR A 289 -13.04 -0.60 -17.02
CA THR A 289 -13.43 -1.97 -16.64
C THR A 289 -12.51 -2.53 -15.55
N ALA A 290 -11.18 -2.36 -15.67
CA ALA A 290 -10.25 -2.82 -14.66
C ALA A 290 -10.47 -2.14 -13.29
N ASN A 291 -10.70 -0.83 -13.26
CA ASN A 291 -11.01 -0.10 -12.03
C ASN A 291 -12.36 -0.53 -11.42
N LEU A 292 -13.38 -0.80 -12.23
CA LEU A 292 -14.66 -1.31 -11.75
C LEU A 292 -14.52 -2.71 -11.13
N LEU A 293 -13.74 -3.60 -11.75
CA LEU A 293 -13.47 -4.94 -11.21
C LEU A 293 -12.76 -4.86 -9.85
N ILE A 294 -11.74 -4.01 -9.73
CA ILE A 294 -11.04 -3.81 -8.45
C ILE A 294 -11.99 -3.18 -7.42
N ALA A 295 -12.79 -2.19 -7.79
CA ALA A 295 -13.77 -1.58 -6.89
C ALA A 295 -14.80 -2.61 -6.38
N ALA A 296 -15.32 -3.46 -7.25
CA ALA A 296 -16.23 -4.55 -6.87
C ALA A 296 -15.56 -5.55 -5.91
N ALA A 297 -14.31 -5.94 -6.20
CA ALA A 297 -13.54 -6.82 -5.33
C ALA A 297 -13.32 -6.21 -3.92
N LEU A 298 -13.09 -4.89 -3.84
CA LEU A 298 -12.97 -4.18 -2.57
C LEU A 298 -14.27 -4.18 -1.76
N ILE A 299 -15.42 -3.96 -2.41
CA ILE A 299 -16.73 -3.99 -1.75
C ILE A 299 -17.00 -5.38 -1.16
N ILE A 300 -16.75 -6.44 -1.95
CA ILE A 300 -16.96 -7.82 -1.52
C ILE A 300 -15.95 -8.22 -0.42
N GLY A 301 -14.70 -7.79 -0.55
CA GLY A 301 -13.62 -8.17 0.35
C GLY A 301 -13.65 -7.47 1.71
N THR A 302 -14.15 -6.21 1.78
CA THR A 302 -14.10 -5.40 3.00
C THR A 302 -14.79 -6.04 4.22
N PRO A 303 -15.98 -6.65 4.15
CA PRO A 303 -16.62 -7.30 5.29
C PRO A 303 -15.78 -8.42 5.90
N PHE A 304 -14.96 -9.11 5.11
CA PHE A 304 -14.13 -10.22 5.59
C PHE A 304 -13.05 -9.76 6.58
N PHE A 305 -12.60 -8.50 6.54
CA PHE A 305 -11.69 -8.00 7.58
C PHE A 305 -12.34 -8.08 8.96
N VAL A 306 -13.59 -7.65 9.07
CA VAL A 306 -14.32 -7.67 10.36
C VAL A 306 -14.66 -9.10 10.77
N ILE A 307 -15.03 -9.97 9.82
CA ILE A 307 -15.32 -11.39 10.07
C ILE A 307 -14.08 -12.09 10.60
N PHE A 308 -12.96 -12.03 9.88
CA PHE A 308 -11.71 -12.69 10.31
C PHE A 308 -11.05 -12.00 11.50
N GLY A 309 -11.19 -10.67 11.63
CA GLY A 309 -10.78 -9.95 12.83
C GLY A 309 -11.51 -10.44 14.08
N SER A 310 -12.83 -10.61 14.00
CA SER A 310 -13.65 -11.16 15.09
C SER A 310 -13.34 -12.63 15.36
N LEU A 311 -13.11 -13.42 14.29
CA LEU A 311 -12.73 -14.83 14.42
C LEU A 311 -11.36 -14.98 15.10
N SER A 312 -10.42 -14.05 14.81
CA SER A 312 -9.09 -14.06 15.40
C SER A 312 -9.08 -13.86 16.93
N ASP A 313 -10.11 -13.24 17.49
CA ASP A 313 -10.28 -13.11 18.93
C ASP A 313 -10.66 -14.46 19.59
N LYS A 314 -11.26 -15.39 18.83
CA LYS A 314 -11.68 -16.72 19.32
C LYS A 314 -10.59 -17.78 19.13
N ILE A 315 -9.98 -17.88 17.94
CA ILE A 315 -9.04 -18.94 17.58
C ILE A 315 -7.57 -18.50 17.57
N GLY A 316 -7.32 -17.22 17.80
CA GLY A 316 -5.98 -16.63 17.77
C GLY A 316 -5.63 -15.99 16.42
N ARG A 317 -4.67 -15.08 16.43
CA ARG A 317 -4.27 -14.29 15.26
C ARG A 317 -3.38 -15.08 14.29
N LYS A 318 -2.44 -15.85 14.86
CA LYS A 318 -1.47 -16.63 14.08
C LYS A 318 -2.11 -17.62 13.10
N PRO A 319 -3.10 -18.46 13.50
CA PRO A 319 -3.75 -19.39 12.57
C PRO A 319 -4.43 -18.67 11.39
N ILE A 320 -5.09 -17.52 11.64
CA ILE A 320 -5.77 -16.75 10.60
C ILE A 320 -4.77 -16.21 9.58
N ILE A 321 -3.67 -15.60 10.05
CA ILE A 321 -2.62 -15.05 9.17
C ILE A 321 -1.97 -16.17 8.34
N MET A 322 -1.61 -17.28 8.98
CA MET A 322 -1.00 -18.43 8.28
C MET A 322 -1.93 -19.02 7.24
N LEU A 323 -3.22 -19.18 7.57
CA LEU A 323 -4.21 -19.68 6.62
C LEU A 323 -4.34 -18.76 5.40
N GLY A 324 -4.35 -17.44 5.60
CA GLY A 324 -4.37 -16.47 4.51
C GLY A 324 -3.15 -16.56 3.59
N CYS A 325 -1.95 -16.70 4.16
CA CYS A 325 -0.72 -16.87 3.37
C CYS A 325 -0.71 -18.21 2.60
N VAL A 326 -1.13 -19.31 3.23
CA VAL A 326 -1.23 -20.62 2.55
C VAL A 326 -2.24 -20.57 1.42
N LEU A 327 -3.42 -19.97 1.65
CA LEU A 327 -4.42 -19.79 0.62
C LEU A 327 -3.87 -19.01 -0.58
N ALA A 328 -3.15 -17.91 -0.34
CA ALA A 328 -2.52 -17.13 -1.40
C ALA A 328 -1.52 -17.97 -2.22
N VAL A 329 -0.63 -18.70 -1.57
CA VAL A 329 0.35 -19.58 -2.25
C VAL A 329 -0.33 -20.60 -3.15
N VAL A 330 -1.42 -21.20 -2.69
CA VAL A 330 -2.13 -22.24 -3.45
C VAL A 330 -2.97 -21.65 -4.58
N THR A 331 -3.55 -20.45 -4.39
CA THR A 331 -4.57 -19.92 -5.31
C THR A 331 -4.03 -18.93 -6.33
N TYR A 332 -2.91 -18.26 -6.12
CA TYR A 332 -2.46 -17.19 -7.03
C TYR A 332 -2.26 -17.67 -8.47
N PHE A 333 -1.51 -18.74 -8.69
CA PHE A 333 -1.30 -19.26 -10.05
C PHE A 333 -2.59 -19.65 -10.76
N PRO A 334 -3.48 -20.47 -10.18
CA PRO A 334 -4.73 -20.82 -10.83
C PRO A 334 -5.67 -19.61 -11.01
N VAL A 335 -5.70 -18.67 -10.06
CA VAL A 335 -6.54 -17.47 -10.18
C VAL A 335 -6.05 -16.54 -11.29
N PHE A 336 -4.74 -16.26 -11.39
CA PHE A 336 -4.20 -15.42 -12.47
C PHE A 336 -4.33 -16.12 -13.85
N LYS A 337 -4.22 -17.43 -13.92
CA LYS A 337 -4.54 -18.19 -15.14
C LYS A 337 -6.00 -18.01 -15.54
N ALA A 338 -6.93 -18.24 -14.62
CA ALA A 338 -8.36 -18.06 -14.88
C ALA A 338 -8.70 -16.60 -15.25
N LEU A 339 -8.02 -15.62 -14.62
CA LEU A 339 -8.16 -14.21 -14.97
C LEU A 339 -7.71 -13.93 -16.41
N THR A 340 -6.61 -14.55 -16.86
CA THR A 340 -6.15 -14.45 -18.25
C THR A 340 -7.15 -15.04 -19.23
N GLU A 341 -7.65 -16.23 -18.94
CA GLU A 341 -8.64 -16.93 -19.76
C GLU A 341 -9.96 -16.13 -19.89
N ALA A 342 -10.39 -15.49 -18.79
CA ALA A 342 -11.62 -14.71 -18.77
C ALA A 342 -11.48 -13.32 -19.42
N ALA A 343 -10.36 -12.63 -19.20
CA ALA A 343 -10.18 -11.25 -19.63
C ALA A 343 -9.58 -11.12 -21.05
N ASN A 344 -8.78 -12.11 -21.48
CA ASN A 344 -8.20 -12.15 -22.81
C ASN A 344 -8.10 -13.61 -23.31
N PRO A 345 -9.22 -14.21 -23.76
CA PRO A 345 -9.25 -15.61 -24.20
C PRO A 345 -8.36 -15.87 -25.41
N ASP A 346 -8.17 -14.90 -26.29
CA ASP A 346 -7.32 -15.03 -27.47
C ASP A 346 -5.85 -15.16 -27.07
N LEU A 347 -5.39 -14.34 -26.11
CA LEU A 347 -4.06 -14.46 -25.54
C LEU A 347 -3.87 -15.80 -24.84
N ALA A 348 -4.84 -16.23 -24.04
CA ALA A 348 -4.81 -17.54 -23.36
C ALA A 348 -4.72 -18.69 -24.34
N ALA A 349 -5.51 -18.66 -25.42
CA ALA A 349 -5.47 -19.65 -26.49
C ALA A 349 -4.14 -19.65 -27.24
N ALA A 350 -3.58 -18.49 -27.54
CA ALA A 350 -2.28 -18.35 -28.17
C ALA A 350 -1.15 -18.91 -27.29
N GLN A 351 -1.15 -18.59 -26.00
CA GLN A 351 -0.19 -19.13 -25.02
C GLN A 351 -0.27 -20.65 -24.88
N ALA A 352 -1.48 -21.22 -24.98
CA ALA A 352 -1.67 -22.65 -24.89
C ALA A 352 -1.22 -23.41 -26.15
N LYS A 353 -1.36 -22.78 -27.33
CA LYS A 353 -1.06 -23.41 -28.64
C LYS A 353 0.37 -23.16 -29.12
N SER A 354 0.95 -22.02 -28.75
CA SER A 354 2.24 -21.56 -29.28
C SER A 354 3.25 -21.42 -28.14
N LYS A 355 4.00 -22.49 -27.88
CA LYS A 355 5.11 -22.44 -26.95
C LYS A 355 6.26 -21.67 -27.62
N VAL A 356 6.57 -20.49 -27.12
CA VAL A 356 7.71 -19.69 -27.60
C VAL A 356 8.93 -20.06 -26.77
N VAL A 357 10.00 -20.47 -27.45
CA VAL A 357 11.27 -20.82 -26.82
C VAL A 357 12.37 -19.96 -27.44
N ILE A 358 13.13 -19.29 -26.62
CA ILE A 358 14.36 -18.59 -27.03
C ILE A 358 15.51 -19.56 -26.82
N VAL A 359 16.12 -20.00 -27.92
CA VAL A 359 17.34 -20.81 -27.89
C VAL A 359 18.53 -19.90 -28.17
N ALA A 360 19.40 -19.72 -27.18
CA ALA A 360 20.55 -18.81 -27.33
C ALA A 360 21.71 -19.27 -26.42
N ASP A 361 22.95 -18.82 -26.75
CA ASP A 361 24.07 -19.00 -25.84
C ASP A 361 23.82 -18.21 -24.54
N PRO A 362 23.88 -18.83 -23.36
CA PRO A 362 23.71 -18.14 -22.09
C PRO A 362 24.59 -16.90 -21.91
N LYS A 363 25.76 -16.88 -22.56
CA LYS A 363 26.68 -15.74 -22.54
C LYS A 363 26.18 -14.53 -23.31
N GLU A 364 25.29 -14.73 -24.28
CA GLU A 364 24.66 -13.65 -25.04
C GLU A 364 23.40 -13.10 -24.43
N CYS A 365 22.87 -13.77 -23.39
CA CYS A 365 21.65 -13.41 -22.71
C CYS A 365 21.94 -12.71 -21.39
N SER A 366 21.74 -11.40 -21.34
CA SER A 366 21.86 -10.63 -20.10
C SER A 366 20.66 -10.83 -19.16
N PHE A 367 20.87 -10.57 -17.87
CA PHE A 367 19.78 -10.46 -16.94
C PHE A 367 18.96 -9.21 -17.24
N GLN A 368 17.68 -9.37 -17.61
CA GLN A 368 16.80 -8.32 -18.12
C GLN A 368 16.31 -7.32 -17.06
N PHE A 369 17.06 -7.15 -15.97
CA PHE A 369 16.74 -6.19 -14.93
C PHE A 369 17.43 -4.86 -15.21
N ASN A 370 16.69 -3.89 -15.73
CA ASN A 370 17.19 -2.56 -16.08
C ASN A 370 16.35 -1.45 -15.42
N PRO A 371 16.40 -1.33 -14.08
CA PRO A 371 15.58 -0.36 -13.36
C PRO A 371 15.97 1.08 -13.65
N THR A 372 17.18 1.34 -14.12
CA THR A 372 17.67 2.68 -14.45
C THR A 372 17.45 3.09 -15.90
N GLY A 373 17.02 2.18 -16.77
CA GLY A 373 16.88 2.45 -18.20
C GLY A 373 18.21 2.73 -18.94
N THR A 374 19.35 2.57 -18.24
CA THR A 374 20.69 2.91 -18.76
C THR A 374 21.38 1.74 -19.45
N SER A 375 21.00 0.52 -19.15
CA SER A 375 21.55 -0.67 -19.80
C SER A 375 20.99 -0.80 -21.21
N LYS A 376 21.87 -0.86 -22.18
CA LYS A 376 21.50 -1.14 -23.57
C LYS A 376 21.60 -2.63 -23.80
N PHE A 377 20.50 -3.28 -24.05
CA PHE A 377 20.40 -4.67 -24.43
C PHE A 377 20.53 -4.76 -25.95
N THR A 378 21.70 -5.13 -26.44
CA THR A 378 22.04 -5.09 -27.86
C THR A 378 22.25 -6.47 -28.49
N SER A 379 22.37 -7.52 -27.63
CA SER A 379 22.48 -8.88 -28.13
C SER A 379 21.15 -9.35 -28.74
N SER A 380 21.21 -10.26 -29.70
CA SER A 380 20.01 -10.85 -30.33
C SER A 380 19.08 -11.50 -29.31
N CYS A 381 19.63 -12.20 -28.31
CA CYS A 381 18.87 -12.76 -27.21
C CYS A 381 18.15 -11.69 -26.38
N ASP A 382 18.85 -10.63 -26.01
CA ASP A 382 18.28 -9.57 -25.20
C ASP A 382 17.17 -8.82 -25.91
N VAL A 383 17.37 -8.51 -27.20
CA VAL A 383 16.35 -7.86 -28.03
C VAL A 383 15.11 -8.73 -28.16
N ALA A 384 15.29 -10.05 -28.42
CA ALA A 384 14.18 -10.97 -28.50
C ALA A 384 13.39 -11.05 -27.17
N LYS A 385 14.08 -11.13 -26.04
CA LYS A 385 13.46 -11.13 -24.70
C LYS A 385 12.68 -9.85 -24.45
N GLN A 386 13.23 -8.69 -24.81
CA GLN A 386 12.54 -7.40 -24.66
C GLN A 386 11.28 -7.31 -25.51
N LEU A 387 11.35 -7.72 -26.77
CA LEU A 387 10.19 -7.68 -27.67
C LEU A 387 9.08 -8.61 -27.22
N LEU A 388 9.41 -9.82 -26.79
CA LEU A 388 8.43 -10.76 -26.26
C LEU A 388 7.79 -10.25 -24.97
N ALA A 389 8.60 -9.72 -24.04
CA ALA A 389 8.11 -9.12 -22.80
C ALA A 389 7.21 -7.91 -23.08
N ALA A 390 7.60 -7.00 -23.98
CA ALA A 390 6.79 -5.85 -24.37
C ALA A 390 5.47 -6.26 -25.05
N GLY A 391 5.47 -7.36 -25.81
CA GLY A 391 4.29 -7.94 -26.42
C GLY A 391 3.43 -8.79 -25.45
N SER A 392 3.83 -8.91 -24.19
CA SER A 392 3.17 -9.78 -23.20
C SER A 392 3.18 -11.27 -23.58
N VAL A 393 4.17 -11.68 -24.37
CA VAL A 393 4.35 -13.07 -24.81
C VAL A 393 5.21 -13.82 -23.80
N SER A 394 4.66 -14.86 -23.22
CA SER A 394 5.42 -15.80 -22.35
C SER A 394 6.39 -16.63 -23.18
N TYR A 395 7.61 -16.78 -22.71
CA TYR A 395 8.64 -17.59 -23.37
C TYR A 395 9.46 -18.38 -22.37
N ASP A 396 9.95 -19.53 -22.81
CA ASP A 396 10.99 -20.28 -22.11
C ASP A 396 12.34 -19.95 -22.72
N SER A 397 13.41 -20.10 -21.94
CA SER A 397 14.80 -19.95 -22.45
C SER A 397 15.49 -21.30 -22.37
N GLU A 398 16.07 -21.73 -23.47
CA GLU A 398 16.89 -22.96 -23.58
C GLU A 398 18.31 -22.58 -23.99
N ASP A 399 19.28 -23.21 -23.35
CA ASP A 399 20.69 -22.99 -23.68
C ASP A 399 21.03 -23.67 -25.00
N LEU A 400 21.68 -22.93 -25.88
CA LEU A 400 22.23 -23.49 -27.12
C LEU A 400 23.37 -24.43 -26.75
N SER A 401 23.08 -25.71 -26.65
CA SER A 401 24.11 -26.73 -26.42
C SER A 401 24.85 -27.01 -27.70
N LEU A 402 26.19 -27.01 -27.65
CA LEU A 402 27.08 -27.39 -28.76
C LEU A 402 26.84 -28.83 -29.30
N ILE A 403 25.98 -29.57 -28.64
CA ILE A 403 25.59 -30.97 -29.05
C ILE A 403 24.58 -30.93 -30.21
N HIS A 404 23.96 -29.81 -30.52
CA HIS A 404 22.98 -29.67 -31.59
C HIS A 404 23.53 -29.08 -32.89
N ILE A 405 24.85 -28.83 -32.96
CA ILE A 405 25.57 -28.46 -34.18
C ILE A 405 26.29 -29.69 -34.74
#